data_c64e85135d124b90e8e88c414bdde844
#
_entry.id   c64e85135d124b90e8e88c414bdde844
#
_cell.length_a   1.000
_cell.length_b   1.000
_cell.length_c   1.000
_cell.angle_alpha   90.00
_cell.angle_beta   90.00
_cell.angle_gamma   90.00
#
_symmetry.space_group_name_H-M   'P 1'
#
loop_
_entity.id
_entity.type
_entity.pdbx_description
1 polymer ?
#
loop_
_entity_poly.entity_id
_entity_poly.type
_entity_poly.pdbx_seq_one_letter_code
_entity_poly.pdbx_strand_id
1 'polypeptide(L)'
;MEAFIESFSAGVDAVDGFVWGWALIWLLLGTHLFMTIRTGFIQRKIPTAIKLSVSKNDPYAEGDISQFGALTTALAATIGTGNIVGVATGLLCGGPGAIFWMWLTGVFGIATKYSETYISMKYRVKDANGRMLGGAMYALERGFKHKGLGKLLAVLFALFTAIASFGIGASVQSNSLAGALTSSSLVPGASEIPTWLIGIVVTVLVAIVIIGGLKKVSKVCEKLVPVMAIFYVACCLVIIGMNGAYLWDAIVTIITCAFTGQAAFGGAVGSGIMLALQYGFKRGLFSNESGLGSAPLVAASAISKNPARQALVSMSGTFWDTVVICLITGLMLVTSLLANPDLAAIYNNTMLASNDLSIDTAVGIFSGGAALATACFESIPVLGPLVLVVGLLCFTYSTMLGWSQYGDRAITYLFGTKGIRPYQVVFLLFVFWGCIGGGDLVWNLSDISNALMAVPNCIAVLVLSGVIAKGTKYWIYEGRLEEEDTTPIPTVGTVDHPNV
;
A
#
# COMPACT_ATOMS: atom_id res chain seq x y z
N MET A 1 -17.07 -0.88 -32.04
CA MET A 1 -16.83 -0.31 -30.70
C MET A 1 -16.12 -1.33 -29.82
N GLU A 2 -16.57 -2.57 -29.77
CA GLU A 2 -15.93 -3.67 -29.01
C GLU A 2 -14.47 -3.88 -29.42
N ALA A 3 -14.16 -4.07 -30.69
CA ALA A 3 -12.80 -4.24 -31.18
C ALA A 3 -11.85 -3.05 -30.87
N PHE A 4 -12.39 -1.81 -30.78
CA PHE A 4 -11.62 -0.66 -30.36
C PHE A 4 -11.33 -0.71 -28.84
N ILE A 5 -12.30 -1.09 -28.03
CA ILE A 5 -12.14 -1.24 -26.58
C ILE A 5 -11.14 -2.36 -26.29
N GLU A 6 -11.24 -3.50 -26.95
CA GLU A 6 -10.28 -4.62 -26.82
C GLU A 6 -8.85 -4.21 -27.21
N SER A 7 -8.69 -3.55 -28.36
CA SER A 7 -7.38 -3.08 -28.79
C SER A 7 -6.79 -2.01 -27.87
N PHE A 8 -7.62 -1.14 -27.32
CA PHE A 8 -7.21 -0.13 -26.34
C PHE A 8 -6.83 -0.78 -24.99
N SER A 9 -7.62 -1.74 -24.51
CA SER A 9 -7.31 -2.48 -23.29
C SER A 9 -5.99 -3.25 -23.43
N ALA A 10 -5.78 -3.97 -24.53
CA ALA A 10 -4.51 -4.65 -24.80
C ALA A 10 -3.31 -3.70 -24.84
N GLY A 11 -3.51 -2.48 -25.37
CA GLY A 11 -2.49 -1.44 -25.32
C GLY A 11 -2.16 -0.97 -23.89
N VAL A 12 -3.17 -0.83 -23.05
CA VAL A 12 -3.01 -0.45 -21.64
C VAL A 12 -2.31 -1.57 -20.86
N ASP A 13 -2.67 -2.84 -21.09
CA ASP A 13 -2.02 -4.01 -20.49
C ASP A 13 -0.53 -4.07 -20.84
N ALA A 14 -0.18 -3.82 -22.11
CA ALA A 14 1.21 -3.77 -22.54
C ALA A 14 1.99 -2.63 -21.85
N VAL A 15 1.37 -1.47 -21.65
CA VAL A 15 1.96 -0.35 -20.91
C VAL A 15 2.12 -0.69 -19.43
N ASP A 16 1.15 -1.34 -18.80
CA ASP A 16 1.24 -1.79 -17.41
C ASP A 16 2.41 -2.76 -17.22
N GLY A 17 2.51 -3.78 -18.06
CA GLY A 17 3.62 -4.74 -18.04
C GLY A 17 4.98 -4.07 -18.25
N PHE A 18 5.07 -3.06 -19.11
CA PHE A 18 6.30 -2.28 -19.31
C PHE A 18 6.65 -1.42 -18.10
N VAL A 19 5.68 -0.70 -17.53
CA VAL A 19 5.89 0.22 -16.41
C VAL A 19 6.27 -0.56 -15.14
N TRP A 20 5.59 -1.66 -14.84
CA TRP A 20 5.96 -2.59 -13.76
C TRP A 20 7.11 -3.54 -14.13
N GLY A 21 7.76 -3.28 -15.24
CA GLY A 21 8.92 -4.03 -15.68
C GLY A 21 10.16 -3.83 -14.81
N TRP A 22 11.25 -4.47 -15.22
CA TRP A 22 12.52 -4.48 -14.50
C TRP A 22 13.09 -3.08 -14.21
N ALA A 23 12.83 -2.09 -15.06
CA ALA A 23 13.32 -0.74 -14.88
C ALA A 23 12.80 -0.10 -13.58
N LEU A 24 11.50 -0.19 -13.32
CA LEU A 24 10.90 0.33 -12.10
C LEU A 24 11.30 -0.49 -10.87
N ILE A 25 11.34 -1.83 -11.00
CA ILE A 25 11.78 -2.72 -9.91
C ILE A 25 13.20 -2.37 -9.48
N TRP A 26 14.13 -2.19 -10.43
CA TRP A 26 15.51 -1.81 -10.12
C TRP A 26 15.62 -0.39 -9.56
N LEU A 27 14.81 0.57 -10.03
CA LEU A 27 14.76 1.90 -9.47
C LEU A 27 14.35 1.87 -7.99
N LEU A 28 13.28 1.14 -7.67
CA LEU A 28 12.76 1.03 -6.31
C LEU A 28 13.72 0.27 -5.40
N LEU A 29 14.18 -0.91 -5.82
CA LEU A 29 15.14 -1.72 -5.08
C LEU A 29 16.46 -0.99 -4.87
N GLY A 30 16.99 -0.35 -5.93
CA GLY A 30 18.19 0.47 -5.85
C GLY A 30 18.03 1.63 -4.86
N THR A 31 16.87 2.29 -4.86
CA THR A 31 16.54 3.34 -3.90
C THR A 31 16.48 2.78 -2.48
N HIS A 32 15.86 1.62 -2.26
CA HIS A 32 15.77 0.96 -0.96
C HIS A 32 17.15 0.63 -0.39
N LEU A 33 18.01 0.00 -1.19
CA LEU A 33 19.37 -0.36 -0.79
C LEU A 33 20.23 0.88 -0.55
N PHE A 34 20.19 1.85 -1.47
CA PHE A 34 20.93 3.10 -1.36
C PHE A 34 20.53 3.86 -0.09
N MET A 35 19.24 4.01 0.18
CA MET A 35 18.79 4.73 1.37
C MET A 35 19.03 3.93 2.65
N THR A 36 19.02 2.61 2.63
CA THR A 36 19.45 1.78 3.77
C THR A 36 20.88 2.11 4.19
N ILE A 37 21.82 2.16 3.22
CA ILE A 37 23.21 2.50 3.47
C ILE A 37 23.32 3.98 3.88
N ARG A 38 22.64 4.86 3.15
CA ARG A 38 22.75 6.31 3.33
C ARG A 38 22.22 6.82 4.66
N THR A 39 21.22 6.13 5.22
CA THR A 39 20.65 6.42 6.55
C THR A 39 21.31 5.64 7.69
N GLY A 40 22.36 4.88 7.41
CA GLY A 40 23.08 4.09 8.41
C GLY A 40 22.29 2.93 8.98
N PHE A 41 21.54 2.21 8.13
CA PHE A 41 20.67 1.09 8.52
C PHE A 41 19.59 1.51 9.53
N ILE A 42 18.80 2.49 9.15
CA ILE A 42 17.73 3.08 10.00
C ILE A 42 16.73 2.03 10.51
N GLN A 43 16.61 0.88 9.84
CA GLN A 43 15.79 -0.26 10.26
C GLN A 43 16.07 -0.69 11.71
N ARG A 44 17.29 -0.50 12.19
CA ARG A 44 17.67 -0.79 13.60
C ARG A 44 16.90 0.06 14.62
N LYS A 45 16.28 1.15 14.17
CA LYS A 45 15.48 2.05 15.01
C LYS A 45 13.99 1.68 15.05
N ILE A 46 13.57 0.53 14.49
CA ILE A 46 12.18 0.05 14.57
C ILE A 46 11.65 0.00 16.01
N PRO A 47 12.37 -0.50 17.03
CA PRO A 47 11.86 -0.46 18.39
C PRO A 47 11.58 0.97 18.90
N THR A 48 12.44 1.93 18.54
CA THR A 48 12.24 3.36 18.84
C THR A 48 11.02 3.90 18.08
N ALA A 49 10.87 3.54 16.80
CA ALA A 49 9.74 3.95 15.96
C ALA A 49 8.40 3.48 16.55
N ILE A 50 8.30 2.23 16.96
CA ILE A 50 7.11 1.66 17.61
C ILE A 50 6.80 2.39 18.92
N LYS A 51 7.82 2.64 19.77
CA LYS A 51 7.63 3.40 21.01
C LYS A 51 7.10 4.82 20.75
N LEU A 52 7.64 5.49 19.72
CA LEU A 52 7.22 6.84 19.34
C LEU A 52 5.81 6.87 18.80
N SER A 53 5.38 5.85 18.05
CA SER A 53 4.04 5.81 17.45
C SER A 53 2.91 5.88 18.49
N VAL A 54 3.13 5.32 19.68
CA VAL A 54 2.16 5.31 20.79
C VAL A 54 2.46 6.38 21.85
N SER A 55 3.46 7.24 21.62
CA SER A 55 3.79 8.32 22.56
C SER A 55 2.77 9.45 22.50
N LYS A 56 2.60 10.16 23.61
CA LYS A 56 1.74 11.34 23.65
C LYS A 56 2.26 12.42 22.72
N ASN A 57 1.34 13.14 22.06
CA ASN A 57 1.69 14.29 21.25
C ASN A 57 2.23 15.43 22.13
N ASP A 58 3.19 16.17 21.59
CA ASP A 58 3.64 17.40 22.22
C ASP A 58 2.60 18.50 21.98
N PRO A 59 2.09 19.17 23.03
CA PRO A 59 1.09 20.21 22.88
C PRO A 59 1.59 21.48 22.16
N TYR A 60 2.90 21.66 22.07
CA TYR A 60 3.51 22.81 21.39
C TYR A 60 3.90 22.53 19.94
N ALA A 61 3.96 21.26 19.53
CA ALA A 61 4.30 20.90 18.15
C ALA A 61 3.14 21.13 17.18
N GLU A 62 3.47 21.60 15.99
CA GLU A 62 2.47 21.91 14.96
C GLU A 62 2.04 20.67 14.14
N GLY A 63 0.74 20.58 13.87
CA GLY A 63 0.14 19.51 13.03
C GLY A 63 -1.38 19.49 13.15
N ASP A 64 -2.03 18.70 12.30
CA ASP A 64 -3.49 18.56 12.24
C ASP A 64 -4.01 17.34 13.01
N ILE A 65 -3.20 16.27 13.05
CA ILE A 65 -3.54 14.95 13.60
C ILE A 65 -2.39 14.37 14.42
N SER A 66 -2.69 13.40 15.28
CA SER A 66 -1.66 12.73 16.09
C SER A 66 -0.65 11.96 15.21
N GLN A 67 0.56 11.70 15.75
CA GLN A 67 1.54 10.83 15.07
C GLN A 67 0.97 9.43 14.83
N PHE A 68 0.24 8.90 15.82
CA PHE A 68 -0.46 7.61 15.70
C PHE A 68 -1.58 7.67 14.66
N GLY A 69 -2.36 8.76 14.62
CA GLY A 69 -3.39 8.96 13.62
C GLY A 69 -2.85 9.07 12.19
N ALA A 70 -1.69 9.70 12.03
CA ALA A 70 -1.01 9.74 10.73
C ALA A 70 -0.51 8.34 10.31
N LEU A 71 0.08 7.59 11.24
CA LEU A 71 0.51 6.20 10.99
C LEU A 71 -0.66 5.29 10.65
N THR A 72 -1.73 5.32 11.45
CA THR A 72 -2.89 4.45 11.23
C THR A 72 -3.67 4.82 9.97
N THR A 73 -3.71 6.11 9.59
CA THR A 73 -4.31 6.51 8.31
C THR A 73 -3.46 6.02 7.12
N ALA A 74 -2.13 6.05 7.24
CA ALA A 74 -1.25 5.47 6.23
C ALA A 74 -1.37 3.94 6.19
N LEU A 75 -1.41 3.27 7.34
CA LEU A 75 -1.66 1.83 7.43
C LEU A 75 -3.03 1.42 6.91
N ALA A 76 -4.05 2.27 7.09
CA ALA A 76 -5.37 2.04 6.50
C ALA A 76 -5.31 1.97 4.98
N ALA A 77 -4.46 2.78 4.35
CA ALA A 77 -4.28 2.77 2.90
C ALA A 77 -3.48 1.55 2.42
N THR A 78 -2.47 1.11 3.17
CA THR A 78 -1.55 0.02 2.79
C THR A 78 -2.07 -1.35 3.17
N ILE A 79 -2.64 -1.54 4.39
CA ILE A 79 -3.23 -2.81 4.80
C ILE A 79 -4.60 -2.98 4.11
N GLY A 80 -4.58 -3.66 2.97
CA GLY A 80 -5.74 -3.82 2.09
C GLY A 80 -5.78 -5.20 1.44
N THR A 81 -6.35 -5.24 0.25
CA THR A 81 -6.36 -6.45 -0.60
C THR A 81 -4.94 -6.96 -0.89
N GLY A 82 -3.93 -6.07 -0.89
CA GLY A 82 -2.53 -6.42 -1.11
C GLY A 82 -1.99 -7.45 -0.12
N ASN A 83 -2.37 -7.36 1.15
CA ASN A 83 -1.89 -8.25 2.22
C ASN A 83 -2.52 -9.65 2.21
N ILE A 84 -3.64 -9.83 1.55
CA ILE A 84 -4.36 -11.13 1.44
C ILE A 84 -4.22 -11.63 0.01
N VAL A 85 -4.94 -10.99 -0.92
CA VAL A 85 -5.00 -11.40 -2.32
C VAL A 85 -3.67 -11.14 -3.03
N GLY A 86 -3.01 -10.01 -2.74
CA GLY A 86 -1.69 -9.70 -3.31
C GLY A 86 -0.62 -10.72 -2.94
N VAL A 87 -0.60 -11.17 -1.67
CA VAL A 87 0.32 -12.22 -1.22
C VAL A 87 0.02 -13.55 -1.91
N ALA A 88 -1.27 -13.94 -1.99
CA ALA A 88 -1.69 -15.16 -2.69
C ALA A 88 -1.37 -15.10 -4.19
N THR A 89 -1.53 -13.93 -4.83
CA THR A 89 -1.13 -13.71 -6.22
C THR A 89 0.39 -13.84 -6.40
N GLY A 90 1.16 -13.27 -5.48
CA GLY A 90 2.63 -13.43 -5.47
C GLY A 90 3.04 -14.89 -5.37
N LEU A 91 2.39 -15.65 -4.48
CA LEU A 91 2.58 -17.09 -4.33
C LEU A 91 2.17 -17.86 -5.60
N LEU A 92 1.04 -17.52 -6.21
CA LEU A 92 0.53 -18.17 -7.41
C LEU A 92 1.46 -17.98 -8.60
N CYS A 93 1.90 -16.76 -8.89
CA CYS A 93 2.68 -16.45 -10.09
C CYS A 93 4.18 -16.63 -9.88
N GLY A 94 4.68 -16.35 -8.68
CA GLY A 94 6.11 -16.42 -8.36
C GLY A 94 6.52 -17.63 -7.52
N GLY A 95 5.58 -18.51 -7.18
CA GLY A 95 5.82 -19.63 -6.28
C GLY A 95 6.10 -19.22 -4.83
N PRO A 96 6.37 -20.18 -3.95
CA PRO A 96 6.66 -19.90 -2.53
C PRO A 96 7.83 -18.95 -2.33
N GLY A 97 8.82 -18.97 -3.23
CA GLY A 97 9.98 -18.05 -3.18
C GLY A 97 9.62 -16.58 -3.28
N ALA A 98 8.47 -16.24 -3.89
CA ALA A 98 7.99 -14.86 -3.95
C ALA A 98 7.72 -14.27 -2.56
N ILE A 99 7.31 -15.08 -1.58
CA ILE A 99 7.08 -14.64 -0.20
C ILE A 99 8.39 -14.12 0.43
N PHE A 100 9.52 -14.80 0.18
CA PHE A 100 10.83 -14.34 0.67
C PHE A 100 11.21 -12.98 0.06
N TRP A 101 11.07 -12.83 -1.25
CA TRP A 101 11.43 -11.59 -1.94
C TRP A 101 10.49 -10.44 -1.57
N MET A 102 9.20 -10.71 -1.38
CA MET A 102 8.22 -9.76 -0.85
C MET A 102 8.63 -9.27 0.54
N TRP A 103 8.96 -10.18 1.45
CA TRP A 103 9.44 -9.83 2.80
C TRP A 103 10.70 -8.97 2.75
N LEU A 104 11.64 -9.31 1.86
CA LEU A 104 12.89 -8.58 1.72
C LEU A 104 12.66 -7.13 1.22
N THR A 105 11.68 -6.90 0.30
CA THR A 105 11.31 -5.54 -0.09
C THR A 105 10.78 -4.73 1.10
N GLY A 106 10.04 -5.37 1.99
CA GLY A 106 9.58 -4.74 3.23
C GLY A 106 10.75 -4.29 4.11
N VAL A 107 11.71 -5.18 4.35
CA VAL A 107 12.88 -4.88 5.20
C VAL A 107 13.68 -3.69 4.66
N PHE A 108 13.99 -3.66 3.37
CA PHE A 108 14.72 -2.55 2.77
C PHE A 108 13.84 -1.32 2.52
N GLY A 109 12.55 -1.53 2.22
CA GLY A 109 11.55 -0.49 2.02
C GLY A 109 11.36 0.42 3.25
N ILE A 110 11.62 -0.07 4.46
CA ILE A 110 11.62 0.71 5.71
C ILE A 110 12.48 1.97 5.59
N ALA A 111 13.69 1.87 5.02
CA ALA A 111 14.58 3.02 4.87
C ALA A 111 14.05 4.04 3.85
N THR A 112 13.39 3.58 2.81
CA THR A 112 12.77 4.47 1.83
C THR A 112 11.54 5.13 2.41
N LYS A 113 10.68 4.41 3.13
CA LYS A 113 9.52 4.97 3.85
C LYS A 113 9.94 6.05 4.84
N TYR A 114 11.03 5.82 5.59
CA TYR A 114 11.65 6.84 6.43
C TYR A 114 12.05 8.07 5.63
N SER A 115 12.74 7.85 4.52
CA SER A 115 13.35 8.90 3.70
C SER A 115 12.32 9.80 3.02
N GLU A 116 11.29 9.20 2.40
CA GLU A 116 10.20 9.94 1.74
C GLU A 116 9.35 10.73 2.75
N THR A 117 9.14 10.15 3.95
CA THR A 117 8.45 10.88 5.03
C THR A 117 9.30 12.01 5.57
N TYR A 118 10.61 11.80 5.73
CA TYR A 118 11.52 12.83 6.21
C TYR A 118 11.49 14.09 5.32
N ILE A 119 11.61 13.94 3.99
CA ILE A 119 11.55 15.08 3.07
C ILE A 119 10.16 15.70 3.03
N SER A 120 9.10 14.91 3.10
CA SER A 120 7.72 15.40 3.18
C SER A 120 7.52 16.32 4.39
N MET A 121 7.99 15.90 5.56
CA MET A 121 7.93 16.69 6.79
C MET A 121 8.83 17.93 6.74
N LYS A 122 10.04 17.82 6.17
CA LYS A 122 10.99 18.93 6.08
C LYS A 122 10.53 20.03 5.15
N TYR A 123 9.80 19.69 4.09
CA TYR A 123 9.32 20.64 3.08
C TYR A 123 7.81 20.89 3.15
N ARG A 124 7.15 20.51 4.25
CA ARG A 124 5.73 20.74 4.45
C ARG A 124 5.38 22.23 4.48
N VAL A 125 4.14 22.53 4.15
CA VAL A 125 3.59 23.89 4.11
C VAL A 125 2.25 23.97 4.80
N LYS A 126 1.76 25.16 5.10
CA LYS A 126 0.38 25.42 5.54
C LYS A 126 -0.45 25.92 4.36
N ASP A 127 -1.71 25.52 4.26
CA ASP A 127 -2.65 26.20 3.37
C ASP A 127 -3.18 27.47 4.02
N ALA A 128 -3.99 28.23 3.28
CA ALA A 128 -4.61 29.47 3.78
C ALA A 128 -5.52 29.27 5.01
N ASN A 129 -5.96 28.03 5.29
CA ASN A 129 -6.77 27.67 6.44
C ASN A 129 -5.92 27.08 7.59
N GLY A 130 -4.60 27.13 7.49
CA GLY A 130 -3.66 26.60 8.48
C GLY A 130 -3.48 25.08 8.46
N ARG A 131 -4.06 24.33 7.48
CA ARG A 131 -3.90 22.88 7.39
C ARG A 131 -2.51 22.53 6.87
N MET A 132 -1.89 21.50 7.45
CA MET A 132 -0.58 21.01 7.02
C MET A 132 -0.68 20.20 5.73
N LEU A 133 0.16 20.54 4.77
CA LEU A 133 0.29 19.89 3.49
C LEU A 133 1.75 19.49 3.25
N GLY A 134 1.98 18.32 2.66
CA GLY A 134 3.31 17.82 2.31
C GLY A 134 3.22 16.71 1.28
N GLY A 135 4.27 15.94 1.15
CA GLY A 135 4.41 14.88 0.16
C GLY A 135 5.54 15.17 -0.82
N ALA A 136 5.73 14.25 -1.77
CA ALA A 136 6.78 14.35 -2.76
C ALA A 136 6.66 15.64 -3.59
N MET A 137 5.43 16.11 -3.92
CA MET A 137 5.22 17.31 -4.71
C MET A 137 5.84 18.55 -4.06
N TYR A 138 5.64 18.75 -2.75
CA TYR A 138 6.23 19.91 -2.06
C TYR A 138 7.75 19.75 -1.86
N ALA A 139 8.24 18.53 -1.64
CA ALA A 139 9.66 18.25 -1.56
C ALA A 139 10.38 18.51 -2.90
N LEU A 140 9.78 18.14 -4.03
CA LEU A 140 10.27 18.39 -5.38
C LEU A 140 10.29 19.87 -5.70
N GLU A 141 9.18 20.58 -5.50
CA GLU A 141 9.05 21.99 -5.83
C GLU A 141 9.98 22.88 -4.99
N ARG A 142 10.13 22.57 -3.70
CA ARG A 142 10.88 23.41 -2.76
C ARG A 142 12.33 22.97 -2.59
N GLY A 143 12.59 21.65 -2.60
CA GLY A 143 13.92 21.09 -2.36
C GLY A 143 14.84 21.09 -3.55
N PHE A 144 14.33 21.10 -4.78
CA PHE A 144 15.17 21.04 -5.99
C PHE A 144 15.83 22.38 -6.32
N LYS A 145 17.10 22.29 -6.81
CA LYS A 145 17.83 23.45 -7.32
C LYS A 145 17.20 23.98 -8.62
N HIS A 146 16.83 23.09 -9.53
CA HIS A 146 16.17 23.40 -10.81
C HIS A 146 14.65 23.48 -10.60
N LYS A 147 14.15 24.68 -10.32
CA LYS A 147 12.73 24.91 -9.96
C LYS A 147 11.74 24.45 -11.04
N GLY A 148 12.04 24.65 -12.33
CA GLY A 148 11.17 24.17 -13.42
C GLY A 148 11.01 22.66 -13.45
N LEU A 149 12.11 21.91 -13.32
CA LEU A 149 12.06 20.43 -13.25
C LEU A 149 11.36 19.96 -11.98
N GLY A 150 11.66 20.58 -10.82
CA GLY A 150 10.99 20.27 -9.57
C GLY A 150 9.48 20.46 -9.66
N LYS A 151 9.01 21.55 -10.28
CA LYS A 151 7.58 21.82 -10.49
C LYS A 151 6.93 20.80 -11.43
N LEU A 152 7.59 20.46 -12.55
CA LEU A 152 7.10 19.47 -13.50
C LEU A 152 6.90 18.11 -12.81
N LEU A 153 7.92 17.62 -12.10
CA LEU A 153 7.86 16.34 -11.39
C LEU A 153 6.81 16.36 -10.27
N ALA A 154 6.64 17.50 -9.60
CA ALA A 154 5.63 17.67 -8.54
C ALA A 154 4.20 17.59 -9.11
N VAL A 155 3.93 18.22 -10.25
CA VAL A 155 2.63 18.16 -10.94
C VAL A 155 2.36 16.73 -11.43
N LEU A 156 3.35 16.06 -12.03
CA LEU A 156 3.21 14.67 -12.48
C LEU A 156 2.91 13.73 -11.30
N PHE A 157 3.64 13.85 -10.19
CA PHE A 157 3.37 13.08 -8.98
C PHE A 157 1.92 13.29 -8.50
N ALA A 158 1.48 14.53 -8.38
CA ALA A 158 0.13 14.84 -7.89
C ALA A 158 -0.96 14.33 -8.86
N LEU A 159 -0.73 14.43 -10.18
CA LEU A 159 -1.65 13.91 -11.20
C LEU A 159 -1.78 12.40 -11.10
N PHE A 160 -0.66 11.66 -11.05
CA PHE A 160 -0.67 10.20 -10.92
C PHE A 160 -1.31 9.76 -9.61
N THR A 161 -1.04 10.46 -8.50
CA THR A 161 -1.68 10.18 -7.21
C THR A 161 -3.21 10.35 -7.28
N ALA A 162 -3.69 11.41 -7.92
CA ALA A 162 -5.12 11.66 -8.08
C ALA A 162 -5.81 10.56 -8.90
N ILE A 163 -5.19 10.13 -10.02
CA ILE A 163 -5.73 9.04 -10.86
C ILE A 163 -5.69 7.71 -10.11
N ALA A 164 -4.56 7.36 -9.49
CA ALA A 164 -4.42 6.12 -8.71
C ALA A 164 -5.45 6.02 -7.58
N SER A 165 -5.82 7.14 -6.95
CA SER A 165 -6.80 7.14 -5.87
C SER A 165 -8.19 6.68 -6.31
N PHE A 166 -8.61 6.99 -7.54
CA PHE A 166 -9.92 6.54 -8.07
C PHE A 166 -9.96 5.04 -8.37
N GLY A 167 -8.85 4.47 -8.82
CA GLY A 167 -8.77 3.04 -9.11
C GLY A 167 -8.38 2.22 -7.88
N ILE A 168 -7.09 2.21 -7.52
CA ILE A 168 -6.57 1.39 -6.42
C ILE A 168 -7.23 1.74 -5.10
N GLY A 169 -7.45 3.05 -4.86
CA GLY A 169 -8.06 3.53 -3.63
C GLY A 169 -9.57 3.34 -3.55
N ALA A 170 -10.29 3.38 -4.66
CA ALA A 170 -11.75 3.32 -4.70
C ALA A 170 -12.27 2.04 -5.36
N SER A 171 -12.21 1.93 -6.71
CA SER A 171 -12.93 0.88 -7.44
C SER A 171 -12.37 -0.52 -7.19
N VAL A 172 -11.05 -0.69 -7.09
CA VAL A 172 -10.42 -1.98 -6.78
C VAL A 172 -10.86 -2.50 -5.41
N GLN A 173 -10.86 -1.63 -4.41
CA GLN A 173 -11.23 -2.01 -3.05
C GLN A 173 -12.74 -2.33 -2.94
N SER A 174 -13.58 -1.51 -3.54
CA SER A 174 -15.02 -1.73 -3.51
C SER A 174 -15.46 -2.96 -4.34
N ASN A 175 -14.77 -3.25 -5.45
CA ASN A 175 -14.96 -4.48 -6.22
C ASN A 175 -14.59 -5.71 -5.38
N SER A 176 -13.42 -5.71 -4.76
CA SER A 176 -12.96 -6.80 -3.88
C SER A 176 -13.89 -7.01 -2.68
N LEU A 177 -14.43 -5.91 -2.12
CA LEU A 177 -15.40 -5.97 -1.03
C LEU A 177 -16.71 -6.62 -1.49
N ALA A 178 -17.24 -6.18 -2.63
CA ALA A 178 -18.46 -6.74 -3.18
C ALA A 178 -18.30 -8.23 -3.52
N GLY A 179 -17.16 -8.60 -4.15
CA GLY A 179 -16.80 -9.98 -4.43
C GLY A 179 -16.70 -10.85 -3.18
N ALA A 180 -16.04 -10.36 -2.13
CA ALA A 180 -15.92 -11.08 -0.86
C ALA A 180 -17.28 -11.32 -0.18
N LEU A 181 -18.22 -10.37 -0.31
CA LEU A 181 -19.56 -10.54 0.25
C LEU A 181 -20.39 -11.53 -0.58
N THR A 182 -20.40 -11.41 -1.91
CA THR A 182 -21.25 -12.22 -2.79
C THR A 182 -20.77 -13.66 -2.95
N SER A 183 -19.46 -13.92 -2.78
CA SER A 183 -18.88 -15.27 -2.82
C SER A 183 -18.80 -15.95 -1.45
N SER A 184 -19.25 -15.28 -0.38
CA SER A 184 -19.08 -15.79 0.99
C SER A 184 -19.98 -16.97 1.29
N SER A 185 -19.40 -18.06 1.78
CA SER A 185 -20.11 -19.21 2.36
C SER A 185 -20.77 -18.93 3.71
N LEU A 186 -20.38 -17.82 4.39
CA LEU A 186 -20.92 -17.44 5.70
C LEU A 186 -22.31 -16.83 5.66
N VAL A 187 -22.67 -16.19 4.53
CA VAL A 187 -23.95 -15.50 4.38
C VAL A 187 -24.85 -16.30 3.45
N PRO A 188 -25.85 -17.04 3.98
CA PRO A 188 -26.80 -17.75 3.13
C PRO A 188 -27.49 -16.79 2.15
N GLY A 189 -27.49 -17.12 0.86
CA GLY A 189 -28.06 -16.26 -0.18
C GLY A 189 -27.20 -15.03 -0.54
N ALA A 190 -25.93 -14.97 -0.13
CA ALA A 190 -25.02 -13.86 -0.44
C ALA A 190 -24.90 -13.60 -1.95
N SER A 191 -24.89 -14.65 -2.77
CA SER A 191 -24.85 -14.57 -4.25
C SER A 191 -26.09 -13.92 -4.87
N GLU A 192 -27.22 -13.87 -4.15
CA GLU A 192 -28.45 -13.23 -4.59
C GLU A 192 -28.51 -11.73 -4.26
N ILE A 193 -27.59 -11.24 -3.43
CA ILE A 193 -27.54 -9.81 -3.06
C ILE A 193 -27.10 -9.00 -4.28
N PRO A 194 -27.94 -8.06 -4.78
CA PRO A 194 -27.56 -7.24 -5.91
C PRO A 194 -26.34 -6.38 -5.58
N THR A 195 -25.30 -6.40 -6.41
CA THR A 195 -24.06 -5.65 -6.20
C THR A 195 -24.28 -4.14 -6.12
N TRP A 196 -25.29 -3.60 -6.81
CA TRP A 196 -25.65 -2.19 -6.70
C TRP A 196 -26.11 -1.80 -5.27
N LEU A 197 -26.79 -2.71 -4.56
CA LEU A 197 -27.23 -2.47 -3.18
C LEU A 197 -26.00 -2.41 -2.25
N ILE A 198 -25.05 -3.35 -2.41
CA ILE A 198 -23.76 -3.31 -1.73
C ILE A 198 -23.07 -1.98 -2.03
N GLY A 199 -23.05 -1.56 -3.30
CA GLY A 199 -22.46 -0.32 -3.76
C GLY A 199 -23.04 0.91 -3.06
N ILE A 200 -24.36 1.01 -2.92
CA ILE A 200 -25.01 2.11 -2.20
C ILE A 200 -24.57 2.11 -0.73
N VAL A 201 -24.65 0.97 -0.05
CA VAL A 201 -24.31 0.87 1.39
C VAL A 201 -22.84 1.27 1.63
N VAL A 202 -21.93 0.72 0.84
CA VAL A 202 -20.49 1.00 0.97
C VAL A 202 -20.21 2.48 0.67
N THR A 203 -20.78 3.03 -0.39
CA THR A 203 -20.60 4.44 -0.76
C THR A 203 -21.09 5.37 0.35
N VAL A 204 -22.25 5.09 0.95
CA VAL A 204 -22.77 5.88 2.07
C VAL A 204 -21.85 5.79 3.29
N LEU A 205 -21.39 4.59 3.65
CA LEU A 205 -20.47 4.41 4.78
C LEU A 205 -19.15 5.15 4.57
N VAL A 206 -18.57 5.10 3.37
CA VAL A 206 -17.36 5.85 3.02
C VAL A 206 -17.63 7.36 3.05
N ALA A 207 -18.75 7.82 2.46
CA ALA A 207 -19.13 9.23 2.41
C ALA A 207 -19.25 9.87 3.81
N ILE A 208 -19.88 9.17 4.75
CA ILE A 208 -20.06 9.64 6.14
C ILE A 208 -18.71 9.99 6.79
N VAL A 209 -17.65 9.26 6.43
CA VAL A 209 -16.32 9.46 7.02
C VAL A 209 -15.52 10.49 6.24
N ILE A 210 -15.42 10.36 4.90
CA ILE A 210 -14.52 11.21 4.09
C ILE A 210 -14.98 12.68 4.02
N ILE A 211 -16.30 12.93 4.06
CA ILE A 211 -16.85 14.31 4.10
C ILE A 211 -16.38 15.07 5.33
N GLY A 212 -16.08 14.37 6.42
CA GLY A 212 -15.53 14.95 7.64
C GLY A 212 -14.03 15.29 7.56
N GLY A 213 -13.37 15.00 6.44
CA GLY A 213 -11.97 15.30 6.16
C GLY A 213 -10.98 14.49 7.00
N LEU A 214 -9.69 14.86 6.90
CA LEU A 214 -8.58 14.10 7.48
C LEU A 214 -8.75 13.80 8.98
N LYS A 215 -9.21 14.77 9.78
CA LYS A 215 -9.37 14.58 11.24
C LYS A 215 -10.37 13.47 11.57
N LYS A 216 -11.47 13.36 10.82
CA LYS A 216 -12.47 12.29 11.01
C LYS A 216 -11.95 10.94 10.50
N VAL A 217 -11.33 10.93 9.34
CA VAL A 217 -10.69 9.72 8.79
C VAL A 217 -9.64 9.19 9.76
N SER A 218 -8.73 10.03 10.25
CA SER A 218 -7.71 9.64 11.22
C SER A 218 -8.30 9.00 12.48
N LYS A 219 -9.36 9.62 13.08
CA LYS A 219 -10.02 9.07 14.26
C LYS A 219 -10.67 7.70 14.03
N VAL A 220 -11.20 7.46 12.83
CA VAL A 220 -11.73 6.14 12.47
C VAL A 220 -10.59 5.14 12.30
N CYS A 221 -9.52 5.51 11.57
CA CYS A 221 -8.36 4.65 11.35
C CYS A 221 -7.61 4.31 12.66
N GLU A 222 -7.51 5.26 13.62
CA GLU A 222 -6.90 5.02 14.92
C GLU A 222 -7.55 3.85 15.70
N LYS A 223 -8.83 3.61 15.47
CA LYS A 223 -9.57 2.51 16.11
C LYS A 223 -9.64 1.27 15.24
N LEU A 224 -9.97 1.45 13.96
CA LEU A 224 -10.22 0.35 13.04
C LEU A 224 -8.93 -0.43 12.73
N VAL A 225 -7.84 0.26 12.40
CA VAL A 225 -6.62 -0.39 11.91
C VAL A 225 -5.97 -1.32 12.93
N PRO A 226 -5.76 -0.93 14.20
CA PRO A 226 -5.20 -1.86 15.19
C PRO A 226 -6.11 -3.07 15.43
N VAL A 227 -7.43 -2.86 15.51
CA VAL A 227 -8.39 -3.94 15.76
C VAL A 227 -8.38 -4.95 14.61
N MET A 228 -8.48 -4.46 13.36
CA MET A 228 -8.50 -5.35 12.20
C MET A 228 -7.17 -6.10 12.02
N ALA A 229 -6.03 -5.42 12.24
CA ALA A 229 -4.70 -6.03 12.11
C ALA A 229 -4.47 -7.12 13.18
N ILE A 230 -4.80 -6.83 14.45
CA ILE A 230 -4.67 -7.80 15.55
C ILE A 230 -5.59 -8.99 15.29
N PHE A 231 -6.86 -8.76 14.91
CA PHE A 231 -7.82 -9.82 14.59
C PHE A 231 -7.27 -10.71 13.47
N TYR A 232 -6.85 -10.12 12.35
CA TYR A 232 -6.33 -10.86 11.21
C TYR A 232 -5.09 -11.68 11.55
N VAL A 233 -4.10 -11.07 12.19
CA VAL A 233 -2.85 -11.72 12.61
C VAL A 233 -3.14 -12.86 13.58
N ALA A 234 -3.98 -12.64 14.61
CA ALA A 234 -4.32 -13.66 15.58
C ALA A 234 -4.98 -14.88 14.90
N CYS A 235 -5.91 -14.65 13.99
CA CYS A 235 -6.59 -15.71 13.27
C CYS A 235 -5.63 -16.48 12.33
N CYS A 236 -4.76 -15.77 11.59
CA CYS A 236 -3.74 -16.43 10.77
C CYS A 236 -2.78 -17.29 11.62
N LEU A 237 -2.40 -16.79 12.80
CA LEU A 237 -1.56 -17.56 13.73
C LEU A 237 -2.28 -18.82 14.25
N VAL A 238 -3.59 -18.76 14.48
CA VAL A 238 -4.40 -19.96 14.81
C VAL A 238 -4.37 -20.96 13.66
N ILE A 239 -4.57 -20.51 12.42
CA ILE A 239 -4.51 -21.36 11.21
C ILE A 239 -3.11 -22.02 11.07
N ILE A 240 -2.06 -21.22 11.23
CA ILE A 240 -0.67 -21.75 11.24
C ILE A 240 -0.49 -22.77 12.36
N GLY A 241 -1.02 -22.50 13.56
CA GLY A 241 -0.93 -23.39 14.70
C GLY A 241 -1.64 -24.74 14.46
N MET A 242 -2.79 -24.73 13.78
CA MET A 242 -3.50 -25.96 13.39
C MET A 242 -2.69 -26.80 12.39
N ASN A 243 -1.93 -26.15 11.52
CA ASN A 243 -1.03 -26.77 10.54
C ASN A 243 0.43 -26.76 11.02
N GLY A 244 0.68 -26.63 12.32
CA GLY A 244 2.00 -26.38 12.91
C GLY A 244 3.07 -27.41 12.60
N ALA A 245 2.69 -28.67 12.33
CA ALA A 245 3.61 -29.71 11.87
C ALA A 245 4.35 -29.35 10.58
N TYR A 246 3.74 -28.54 9.72
CA TYR A 246 4.29 -28.14 8.42
C TYR A 246 4.99 -26.76 8.45
N LEU A 247 5.04 -26.08 9.60
CA LEU A 247 5.60 -24.72 9.68
C LEU A 247 7.08 -24.69 9.29
N TRP A 248 7.86 -25.65 9.76
CA TRP A 248 9.27 -25.72 9.41
C TRP A 248 9.48 -25.99 7.94
N ASP A 249 8.72 -26.92 7.38
CA ASP A 249 8.78 -27.25 5.95
C ASP A 249 8.33 -26.08 5.07
N ALA A 250 7.36 -25.29 5.54
CA ALA A 250 6.94 -24.06 4.85
C ALA A 250 8.08 -23.02 4.79
N ILE A 251 8.78 -22.80 5.90
CA ILE A 251 9.94 -21.88 5.94
C ILE A 251 11.04 -22.37 4.99
N VAL A 252 11.38 -23.65 5.04
CA VAL A 252 12.39 -24.27 4.17
C VAL A 252 11.97 -24.14 2.71
N THR A 253 10.70 -24.42 2.38
CA THR A 253 10.14 -24.33 1.03
C THR A 253 10.24 -22.89 0.50
N ILE A 254 9.83 -21.90 1.28
CA ILE A 254 9.90 -20.47 0.91
C ILE A 254 11.35 -20.08 0.59
N ILE A 255 12.29 -20.42 1.47
CA ILE A 255 13.70 -20.06 1.28
C ILE A 255 14.30 -20.81 0.10
N THR A 256 14.07 -22.12 0.00
CA THR A 256 14.63 -22.95 -1.10
C THR A 256 14.11 -22.48 -2.46
N CYS A 257 12.78 -22.30 -2.60
CA CYS A 257 12.18 -21.85 -3.86
C CYS A 257 12.63 -20.42 -4.25
N ALA A 258 12.98 -19.57 -3.28
CA ALA A 258 13.49 -18.23 -3.57
C ALA A 258 14.82 -18.23 -4.34
N PHE A 259 15.64 -19.28 -4.18
CA PHE A 259 16.97 -19.35 -4.76
C PHE A 259 17.18 -20.51 -5.76
N THR A 260 16.26 -21.46 -5.82
CA THR A 260 16.37 -22.62 -6.74
C THR A 260 15.33 -22.62 -7.86
N GLY A 261 14.21 -21.91 -7.67
CA GLY A 261 13.10 -21.91 -8.62
C GLY A 261 12.44 -23.27 -8.81
N GLN A 262 12.60 -24.18 -7.84
CA GLN A 262 12.02 -25.52 -7.89
C GLN A 262 10.49 -25.50 -7.81
N ALA A 263 9.87 -26.51 -8.42
CA ALA A 263 8.45 -26.76 -8.25
C ALA A 263 8.14 -27.09 -6.78
N ALA A 264 7.04 -26.55 -6.28
CA ALA A 264 6.55 -26.83 -4.92
C ALA A 264 5.24 -27.61 -4.98
N PHE A 265 4.82 -28.17 -3.86
CA PHE A 265 3.52 -28.85 -3.68
C PHE A 265 3.26 -29.99 -4.67
N GLY A 266 4.32 -30.68 -5.14
CA GLY A 266 4.18 -31.78 -6.10
C GLY A 266 3.89 -31.34 -7.55
N GLY A 267 4.03 -30.06 -7.88
CA GLY A 267 3.83 -29.52 -9.22
C GLY A 267 4.92 -29.97 -10.20
N ALA A 268 4.56 -30.10 -11.48
CA ALA A 268 5.50 -30.46 -12.54
C ALA A 268 6.37 -29.29 -13.00
N VAL A 269 5.96 -28.04 -12.74
CA VAL A 269 6.63 -26.81 -13.21
C VAL A 269 6.92 -25.89 -12.02
N GLY A 270 8.18 -25.47 -11.87
CA GLY A 270 8.58 -24.43 -10.92
C GLY A 270 8.45 -23.03 -11.54
N SER A 271 8.18 -22.02 -10.72
CA SER A 271 8.04 -20.62 -11.18
C SER A 271 9.36 -19.98 -11.67
N GLY A 272 10.50 -20.58 -11.36
CA GLY A 272 11.81 -19.99 -11.65
C GLY A 272 12.16 -18.82 -10.71
N ILE A 273 13.46 -18.62 -10.48
CA ILE A 273 13.98 -17.57 -9.57
C ILE A 273 13.54 -16.17 -10.03
N MET A 274 13.54 -15.93 -11.35
CA MET A 274 13.20 -14.62 -11.91
C MET A 274 11.75 -14.23 -11.65
N LEU A 275 10.80 -15.16 -11.80
CA LEU A 275 9.39 -14.92 -11.50
C LEU A 275 9.16 -14.75 -10.00
N ALA A 276 9.80 -15.58 -9.17
CA ALA A 276 9.73 -15.43 -7.71
C ALA A 276 10.18 -14.02 -7.27
N LEU A 277 11.29 -13.54 -7.83
CA LEU A 277 11.85 -12.23 -7.56
C LEU A 277 10.92 -11.12 -8.08
N GLN A 278 10.46 -11.22 -9.34
CA GLN A 278 9.61 -10.21 -9.98
C GLN A 278 8.27 -10.05 -9.25
N TYR A 279 7.55 -11.15 -9.04
CA TYR A 279 6.25 -11.10 -8.36
C TYR A 279 6.38 -10.81 -6.88
N GLY A 280 7.43 -11.30 -6.22
CA GLY A 280 7.73 -10.94 -4.85
C GLY A 280 7.93 -9.43 -4.68
N PHE A 281 8.74 -8.81 -5.53
CA PHE A 281 8.94 -7.36 -5.50
C PHE A 281 7.67 -6.60 -5.91
N LYS A 282 7.04 -6.92 -7.04
CA LYS A 282 5.83 -6.24 -7.51
C LYS A 282 4.75 -6.22 -6.41
N ARG A 283 4.45 -7.37 -5.80
CA ARG A 283 3.42 -7.49 -4.77
C ARG A 283 3.83 -6.92 -3.42
N GLY A 284 5.11 -7.00 -3.04
CA GLY A 284 5.63 -6.36 -1.85
C GLY A 284 5.57 -4.84 -1.92
N LEU A 285 5.98 -4.26 -3.04
CA LEU A 285 5.90 -2.82 -3.29
C LEU A 285 4.46 -2.30 -3.36
N PHE A 286 3.58 -3.09 -3.98
CA PHE A 286 2.15 -2.79 -4.01
C PHE A 286 1.53 -2.76 -2.61
N SER A 287 1.93 -3.68 -1.71
CA SER A 287 1.41 -3.74 -0.34
C SER A 287 1.93 -2.59 0.51
N ASN A 288 3.25 -2.42 0.64
CA ASN A 288 3.81 -1.46 1.59
C ASN A 288 3.94 -0.02 1.07
N GLU A 289 3.77 0.18 -0.23
CA GLU A 289 3.86 1.50 -0.89
C GLU A 289 5.17 2.25 -0.62
N SER A 290 6.26 1.56 -0.25
CA SER A 290 7.55 2.21 -0.01
C SER A 290 8.19 2.64 -1.34
N GLY A 291 8.49 3.91 -1.47
CA GLY A 291 8.99 4.49 -2.71
C GLY A 291 7.91 5.05 -3.62
N LEU A 292 6.63 4.80 -3.34
CA LEU A 292 5.51 5.41 -4.07
C LEU A 292 5.23 6.85 -3.63
N GLY A 293 5.61 7.22 -2.38
CA GLY A 293 5.40 8.58 -1.87
C GLY A 293 3.98 8.87 -1.38
N SER A 294 3.12 7.87 -1.28
CA SER A 294 1.70 7.97 -0.88
C SER A 294 1.54 8.28 0.62
N ALA A 295 2.08 7.45 1.50
CA ALA A 295 2.00 7.62 2.96
C ALA A 295 2.52 8.98 3.46
N PRO A 296 3.61 9.57 2.91
CA PRO A 296 4.08 10.90 3.26
C PRO A 296 3.05 12.03 3.11
N LEU A 297 2.06 11.88 2.24
CA LEU A 297 0.98 12.85 2.02
C LEU A 297 0.17 13.12 3.29
N VAL A 298 -0.09 12.09 4.05
CA VAL A 298 -0.82 12.18 5.33
C VAL A 298 0.15 12.40 6.50
N ALA A 299 1.33 11.77 6.46
CA ALA A 299 2.34 11.92 7.49
C ALA A 299 2.76 13.38 7.72
N ALA A 300 2.77 14.21 6.67
CA ALA A 300 3.07 15.63 6.77
C ALA A 300 2.11 16.42 7.68
N SER A 301 0.90 15.91 7.89
CA SER A 301 -0.10 16.53 8.77
C SER A 301 0.06 16.13 10.24
N ALA A 302 1.04 15.30 10.59
CA ALA A 302 1.26 14.85 11.96
C ALA A 302 1.80 15.96 12.86
N ILE A 303 1.33 15.97 14.10
CA ILE A 303 1.88 16.79 15.19
C ILE A 303 3.23 16.20 15.58
N SER A 304 4.33 16.86 15.21
CA SER A 304 5.67 16.34 15.44
C SER A 304 6.68 17.44 15.67
N LYS A 305 7.58 17.27 16.67
CA LYS A 305 8.65 18.20 17.02
C LYS A 305 9.65 18.43 15.88
N ASN A 306 9.95 17.39 15.12
CA ASN A 306 10.93 17.45 14.03
C ASN A 306 10.62 16.41 12.94
N PRO A 307 11.17 16.58 11.74
CA PRO A 307 10.93 15.67 10.61
C PRO A 307 11.33 14.23 10.87
N ALA A 308 12.42 13.98 11.60
CA ALA A 308 12.95 12.64 11.83
C ALA A 308 12.03 11.82 12.76
N ARG A 309 11.38 12.46 13.73
CA ARG A 309 10.47 11.81 14.66
C ARG A 309 9.26 11.19 13.91
N GLN A 310 8.60 11.97 13.04
CA GLN A 310 7.49 11.46 12.24
C GLN A 310 7.96 10.46 11.19
N ALA A 311 9.14 10.64 10.61
CA ALA A 311 9.71 9.69 9.67
C ALA A 311 9.98 8.32 10.32
N LEU A 312 10.45 8.29 11.57
CA LEU A 312 10.57 7.06 12.36
C LEU A 312 9.20 6.40 12.57
N VAL A 313 8.19 7.18 12.99
CA VAL A 313 6.83 6.64 13.16
C VAL A 313 6.32 6.04 11.87
N SER A 314 6.42 6.76 10.74
CA SER A 314 5.91 6.29 9.43
C SER A 314 6.62 5.04 8.91
N MET A 315 7.93 4.87 9.15
CA MET A 315 8.65 3.68 8.69
C MET A 315 8.18 2.40 9.38
N SER A 316 7.60 2.50 10.59
CA SER A 316 7.01 1.34 11.26
C SER A 316 5.78 0.81 10.51
N GLY A 317 5.15 1.62 9.65
CA GLY A 317 4.07 1.17 8.76
C GLY A 317 4.51 0.05 7.84
N THR A 318 5.63 0.21 7.13
CA THR A 318 6.19 -0.85 6.26
C THR A 318 6.57 -2.11 7.05
N PHE A 319 7.05 -1.94 8.29
CA PHE A 319 7.32 -3.08 9.17
C PHE A 319 6.06 -3.86 9.48
N TRP A 320 4.99 -3.20 9.94
CA TRP A 320 3.73 -3.87 10.27
C TRP A 320 3.05 -4.49 9.05
N ASP A 321 2.98 -3.74 7.94
CA ASP A 321 2.34 -4.18 6.71
C ASP A 321 3.01 -5.43 6.11
N THR A 322 4.28 -5.32 5.75
CA THR A 322 4.94 -6.34 4.93
C THR A 322 5.79 -7.30 5.76
N VAL A 323 6.60 -6.76 6.70
CA VAL A 323 7.49 -7.63 7.49
C VAL A 323 6.69 -8.50 8.46
N VAL A 324 5.52 -8.03 8.93
CA VAL A 324 4.65 -8.80 9.84
C VAL A 324 3.47 -9.41 9.09
N ILE A 325 2.54 -8.60 8.56
CA ILE A 325 1.26 -9.10 8.05
C ILE A 325 1.44 -9.93 6.78
N CYS A 326 2.16 -9.44 5.75
CA CYS A 326 2.34 -10.23 4.52
C CYS A 326 3.13 -11.51 4.77
N LEU A 327 4.14 -11.49 5.67
CA LEU A 327 4.87 -12.70 6.03
C LEU A 327 3.97 -13.73 6.70
N ILE A 328 3.13 -13.31 7.65
CA ILE A 328 2.18 -14.19 8.33
C ILE A 328 1.17 -14.76 7.34
N THR A 329 0.63 -13.94 6.43
CA THR A 329 -0.24 -14.42 5.36
C THR A 329 0.46 -15.46 4.48
N GLY A 330 1.69 -15.16 4.03
CA GLY A 330 2.47 -16.08 3.21
C GLY A 330 2.75 -17.42 3.90
N LEU A 331 3.14 -17.38 5.18
CA LEU A 331 3.34 -18.58 5.98
C LEU A 331 2.04 -19.37 6.16
N MET A 332 0.92 -18.70 6.41
CA MET A 332 -0.39 -19.33 6.54
C MET A 332 -0.78 -20.04 5.23
N LEU A 333 -0.63 -19.39 4.09
CA LEU A 333 -0.93 -19.99 2.78
C LEU A 333 -0.04 -21.23 2.51
N VAL A 334 1.28 -21.10 2.68
CA VAL A 334 2.22 -22.19 2.39
C VAL A 334 2.04 -23.38 3.34
N THR A 335 1.81 -23.12 4.65
CA THR A 335 1.52 -24.22 5.61
C THR A 335 0.20 -24.92 5.27
N SER A 336 -0.84 -24.20 4.83
CA SER A 336 -2.11 -24.78 4.42
C SER A 336 -1.98 -25.63 3.16
N LEU A 337 -1.19 -25.19 2.17
CA LEU A 337 -0.91 -25.96 0.95
C LEU A 337 -0.10 -27.23 1.22
N LEU A 338 0.85 -27.19 2.16
CA LEU A 338 1.61 -28.40 2.55
C LEU A 338 0.77 -29.40 3.37
N ALA A 339 -0.16 -28.87 4.16
CA ALA A 339 -1.02 -29.70 5.01
C ALA A 339 -2.17 -30.37 4.24
N ASN A 340 -2.60 -29.83 3.10
CA ASN A 340 -3.79 -30.28 2.38
C ASN A 340 -3.48 -30.54 0.89
N PRO A 341 -3.42 -31.82 0.46
CA PRO A 341 -3.16 -32.17 -0.96
C PRO A 341 -4.19 -31.62 -1.94
N ASP A 342 -5.45 -31.45 -1.55
CA ASP A 342 -6.50 -30.91 -2.43
C ASP A 342 -6.24 -29.42 -2.71
N LEU A 343 -5.80 -28.67 -1.71
CA LEU A 343 -5.37 -27.28 -1.90
C LEU A 343 -4.13 -27.18 -2.77
N ALA A 344 -3.17 -28.08 -2.62
CA ALA A 344 -2.01 -28.18 -3.49
C ALA A 344 -2.39 -28.46 -4.94
N ALA A 345 -3.39 -29.31 -5.19
CA ALA A 345 -3.94 -29.55 -6.52
C ALA A 345 -4.61 -28.32 -7.11
N ILE A 346 -5.40 -27.58 -6.31
CA ILE A 346 -6.01 -26.29 -6.74
C ILE A 346 -4.90 -25.30 -7.13
N TYR A 347 -3.87 -25.14 -6.29
CA TYR A 347 -2.72 -24.26 -6.58
C TYR A 347 -2.05 -24.64 -7.91
N ASN A 348 -1.71 -25.93 -8.11
CA ASN A 348 -1.03 -26.40 -9.31
C ASN A 348 -1.88 -26.18 -10.57
N ASN A 349 -3.19 -26.47 -10.50
CA ASN A 349 -4.11 -26.28 -11.62
C ASN A 349 -4.28 -24.79 -11.98
N THR A 350 -4.38 -23.92 -10.97
CA THR A 350 -4.50 -22.46 -11.17
C THR A 350 -3.18 -21.89 -11.71
N MET A 351 -2.03 -22.39 -11.24
CA MET A 351 -0.72 -22.00 -11.75
C MET A 351 -0.51 -22.42 -13.21
N LEU A 352 -0.94 -23.61 -13.59
CA LEU A 352 -0.88 -24.08 -14.98
C LEU A 352 -1.75 -23.23 -15.89
N ALA A 353 -2.96 -22.90 -15.46
CA ALA A 353 -3.87 -22.02 -16.20
C ALA A 353 -3.33 -20.59 -16.34
N SER A 354 -2.62 -20.07 -15.33
CA SER A 354 -2.01 -18.73 -15.40
C SER A 354 -0.78 -18.67 -16.29
N ASN A 355 -0.09 -19.80 -16.50
CA ASN A 355 1.04 -19.92 -17.44
C ASN A 355 0.59 -20.13 -18.89
N ASP A 356 -0.66 -20.52 -19.10
CA ASP A 356 -1.26 -20.54 -20.44
C ASP A 356 -1.64 -19.09 -20.78
N LEU A 357 -0.93 -18.49 -21.71
CA LEU A 357 -0.92 -17.07 -22.12
C LEU A 357 -2.30 -16.37 -22.34
N SER A 358 -3.39 -17.07 -22.08
CA SER A 358 -4.77 -16.55 -22.19
C SER A 358 -5.28 -15.78 -20.95
N ILE A 359 -4.54 -15.79 -19.81
CA ILE A 359 -4.92 -15.09 -18.56
C ILE A 359 -3.92 -13.95 -18.26
N ASP A 360 -3.40 -13.33 -19.27
CA ASP A 360 -2.36 -12.29 -19.15
C ASP A 360 -2.92 -10.90 -18.76
N THR A 361 -4.14 -10.84 -18.26
CA THR A 361 -4.69 -9.60 -17.70
C THR A 361 -4.38 -9.52 -16.21
N ALA A 362 -3.96 -8.34 -15.73
CA ALA A 362 -3.71 -8.09 -14.32
C ALA A 362 -4.89 -8.51 -13.42
N VAL A 363 -6.12 -8.44 -13.94
CA VAL A 363 -7.37 -8.83 -13.30
C VAL A 363 -7.51 -10.36 -13.20
N GLY A 364 -7.19 -11.13 -14.25
CA GLY A 364 -7.24 -12.59 -14.22
C GLY A 364 -6.27 -13.17 -13.19
N ILE A 365 -5.05 -12.66 -13.14
CA ILE A 365 -4.02 -13.04 -12.16
C ILE A 365 -4.48 -12.71 -10.72
N PHE A 366 -5.08 -11.55 -10.51
CA PHE A 366 -5.57 -11.14 -9.19
C PHE A 366 -6.79 -11.99 -8.76
N SER A 367 -7.69 -12.33 -9.68
CA SER A 367 -8.81 -13.23 -9.42
C SER A 367 -8.34 -14.64 -9.05
N GLY A 368 -7.31 -15.17 -9.68
CA GLY A 368 -6.67 -16.44 -9.31
C GLY A 368 -6.06 -16.40 -7.90
N GLY A 369 -5.40 -15.30 -7.54
CA GLY A 369 -4.90 -15.08 -6.18
C GLY A 369 -6.01 -14.99 -5.13
N ALA A 370 -7.13 -14.35 -5.47
CA ALA A 370 -8.31 -14.29 -4.59
C ALA A 370 -8.91 -15.68 -4.38
N ALA A 371 -9.05 -16.48 -5.45
CA ALA A 371 -9.56 -17.85 -5.39
C ALA A 371 -8.64 -18.76 -4.51
N LEU A 372 -7.32 -18.68 -4.68
CA LEU A 372 -6.36 -19.41 -3.86
C LEU A 372 -6.45 -19.01 -2.39
N ALA A 373 -6.50 -17.70 -2.08
CA ALA A 373 -6.66 -17.23 -0.72
C ALA A 373 -7.96 -17.76 -0.11
N THR A 374 -9.07 -17.67 -0.84
CA THR A 374 -10.37 -18.18 -0.40
C THR A 374 -10.30 -19.67 -0.09
N ALA A 375 -9.76 -20.48 -0.99
CA ALA A 375 -9.62 -21.92 -0.78
C ALA A 375 -8.78 -22.26 0.46
N CYS A 376 -7.66 -21.56 0.68
CA CYS A 376 -6.81 -21.77 1.85
C CYS A 376 -7.50 -21.37 3.15
N PHE A 377 -8.24 -20.27 3.18
CA PHE A 377 -9.00 -19.89 4.37
C PHE A 377 -10.19 -20.82 4.62
N GLU A 378 -10.97 -21.17 3.59
CA GLU A 378 -12.15 -22.02 3.71
C GLU A 378 -11.82 -23.47 4.05
N SER A 379 -10.58 -23.91 3.93
CA SER A 379 -10.13 -25.22 4.41
C SER A 379 -10.35 -25.42 5.92
N ILE A 380 -10.50 -24.33 6.67
CA ILE A 380 -10.80 -24.36 8.11
C ILE A 380 -12.24 -23.92 8.34
N PRO A 381 -13.17 -24.86 8.68
CA PRO A 381 -14.58 -24.55 8.81
C PRO A 381 -14.85 -23.39 9.80
N VAL A 382 -15.78 -22.51 9.46
CA VAL A 382 -16.26 -21.36 10.24
C VAL A 382 -15.20 -20.26 10.44
N LEU A 383 -14.02 -20.60 11.00
CA LEU A 383 -12.99 -19.61 11.30
C LEU A 383 -12.40 -19.00 10.03
N GLY A 384 -12.06 -19.82 9.05
CA GLY A 384 -11.42 -19.37 7.83
C GLY A 384 -12.27 -18.40 7.01
N PRO A 385 -13.52 -18.77 6.63
CA PRO A 385 -14.43 -17.85 5.96
C PRO A 385 -14.68 -16.55 6.73
N LEU A 386 -14.81 -16.65 8.08
CA LEU A 386 -14.99 -15.47 8.93
C LEU A 386 -13.81 -14.51 8.82
N VAL A 387 -12.59 -15.04 8.91
CA VAL A 387 -11.36 -14.21 8.82
C VAL A 387 -11.24 -13.55 7.47
N LEU A 388 -11.50 -14.30 6.40
CA LEU A 388 -11.41 -13.78 5.04
C LEU A 388 -12.43 -12.65 4.81
N VAL A 389 -13.70 -12.88 5.12
CA VAL A 389 -14.76 -11.91 4.87
C VAL A 389 -14.60 -10.67 5.76
N VAL A 390 -14.47 -10.85 7.07
CA VAL A 390 -14.29 -9.72 8.00
C VAL A 390 -12.99 -8.97 7.72
N GLY A 391 -11.90 -9.71 7.44
CA GLY A 391 -10.62 -9.14 7.07
C GLY A 391 -10.72 -8.30 5.80
N LEU A 392 -11.26 -8.85 4.70
CA LEU A 392 -11.43 -8.13 3.45
C LEU A 392 -12.37 -6.92 3.60
N LEU A 393 -13.49 -7.05 4.31
CA LEU A 393 -14.40 -5.92 4.57
C LEU A 393 -13.71 -4.78 5.30
N CYS A 394 -13.00 -5.08 6.39
CA CYS A 394 -12.29 -4.07 7.17
C CYS A 394 -11.13 -3.46 6.40
N PHE A 395 -10.32 -4.28 5.72
CA PHE A 395 -9.13 -3.85 4.99
C PHE A 395 -9.50 -2.98 3.78
N THR A 396 -10.48 -3.42 2.96
CA THR A 396 -10.90 -2.65 1.79
C THR A 396 -11.57 -1.34 2.18
N TYR A 397 -12.42 -1.36 3.22
CA TYR A 397 -13.04 -0.15 3.74
C TYR A 397 -12.01 0.84 4.27
N SER A 398 -11.04 0.39 5.07
CA SER A 398 -9.97 1.26 5.58
C SER A 398 -9.10 1.82 4.45
N THR A 399 -8.81 1.01 3.41
CA THR A 399 -8.02 1.46 2.25
C THR A 399 -8.73 2.56 1.46
N MET A 400 -10.05 2.45 1.25
CA MET A 400 -10.84 3.53 0.66
C MET A 400 -10.74 4.82 1.46
N LEU A 401 -10.78 4.75 2.80
CA LEU A 401 -10.62 5.92 3.66
C LEU A 401 -9.22 6.53 3.56
N GLY A 402 -8.16 5.73 3.61
CA GLY A 402 -6.78 6.19 3.52
C GLY A 402 -6.46 6.83 2.18
N TRP A 403 -6.78 6.16 1.09
CA TRP A 403 -6.53 6.65 -0.28
C TRP A 403 -7.35 7.90 -0.63
N SER A 404 -8.56 8.06 -0.07
CA SER A 404 -9.33 9.28 -0.23
C SER A 404 -8.55 10.52 0.25
N GLN A 405 -7.72 10.35 1.30
CA GLN A 405 -6.89 11.44 1.81
C GLN A 405 -5.66 11.69 0.94
N TYR A 406 -5.10 10.66 0.31
CA TYR A 406 -4.00 10.84 -0.65
C TYR A 406 -4.44 11.64 -1.86
N GLY A 407 -5.58 11.29 -2.46
CA GLY A 407 -6.14 12.06 -3.57
C GLY A 407 -6.58 13.48 -3.15
N ASP A 408 -7.15 13.68 -1.94
CA ASP A 408 -7.46 15.01 -1.41
C ASP A 408 -6.20 15.91 -1.39
N ARG A 409 -5.05 15.38 -0.93
CA ARG A 409 -3.78 16.12 -0.91
C ARG A 409 -3.25 16.42 -2.32
N ALA A 410 -3.35 15.47 -3.24
CA ALA A 410 -2.94 15.65 -4.63
C ALA A 410 -3.80 16.71 -5.34
N ILE A 411 -5.11 16.63 -5.19
CA ILE A 411 -6.06 17.61 -5.75
C ILE A 411 -5.89 18.99 -5.11
N THR A 412 -5.61 19.05 -3.81
CA THR A 412 -5.32 20.33 -3.13
C THR A 412 -4.08 20.98 -3.73
N TYR A 413 -3.03 20.21 -4.07
CA TYR A 413 -1.85 20.75 -4.74
C TYR A 413 -2.15 21.25 -6.15
N LEU A 414 -2.96 20.53 -6.93
CA LEU A 414 -3.26 20.86 -8.33
C LEU A 414 -4.27 22.02 -8.49
N PHE A 415 -5.34 22.00 -7.70
CA PHE A 415 -6.52 22.87 -7.88
C PHE A 415 -6.89 23.68 -6.62
N GLY A 416 -6.07 23.59 -5.57
CA GLY A 416 -6.37 24.21 -4.29
C GLY A 416 -7.54 23.56 -3.55
N THR A 417 -7.96 24.17 -2.46
CA THR A 417 -9.01 23.65 -1.57
C THR A 417 -10.38 23.53 -2.23
N LYS A 418 -10.65 24.30 -3.28
CA LYS A 418 -11.91 24.27 -4.04
C LYS A 418 -12.10 22.95 -4.78
N GLY A 419 -11.02 22.25 -5.13
CA GLY A 419 -11.04 20.96 -5.82
C GLY A 419 -11.46 19.78 -4.92
N ILE A 420 -11.44 19.92 -3.59
CA ILE A 420 -11.68 18.84 -2.65
C ILE A 420 -13.10 18.26 -2.78
N ARG A 421 -14.12 19.10 -2.81
CA ARG A 421 -15.52 18.63 -2.87
C ARG A 421 -15.86 17.92 -4.17
N PRO A 422 -15.53 18.50 -5.37
CA PRO A 422 -15.67 17.76 -6.63
C PRO A 422 -14.92 16.42 -6.62
N TYR A 423 -13.69 16.39 -6.11
CA TYR A 423 -12.92 15.16 -5.98
C TYR A 423 -13.63 14.11 -5.13
N GLN A 424 -14.13 14.48 -3.94
CA GLN A 424 -14.85 13.55 -3.06
C GLN A 424 -16.09 12.95 -3.72
N VAL A 425 -16.84 13.77 -4.49
CA VAL A 425 -18.01 13.27 -5.25
C VAL A 425 -17.56 12.25 -6.30
N VAL A 426 -16.54 12.56 -7.10
CA VAL A 426 -16.02 11.64 -8.11
C VAL A 426 -15.48 10.36 -7.45
N PHE A 427 -14.75 10.48 -6.35
CA PHE A 427 -14.24 9.33 -5.60
C PHE A 427 -15.38 8.39 -5.16
N LEU A 428 -16.47 8.93 -4.63
CA LEU A 428 -17.66 8.15 -4.22
C LEU A 428 -18.36 7.48 -5.41
N LEU A 429 -18.38 8.14 -6.58
CA LEU A 429 -18.90 7.51 -7.81
C LEU A 429 -18.04 6.31 -8.22
N PHE A 430 -16.70 6.40 -8.09
CA PHE A 430 -15.81 5.28 -8.35
C PHE A 430 -15.94 4.15 -7.31
N VAL A 431 -16.22 4.46 -6.05
CA VAL A 431 -16.56 3.46 -5.02
C VAL A 431 -17.83 2.69 -5.41
N PHE A 432 -18.88 3.41 -5.79
CA PHE A 432 -20.13 2.78 -6.24
C PHE A 432 -19.91 1.92 -7.49
N TRP A 433 -19.26 2.49 -8.50
CA TRP A 433 -19.00 1.81 -9.76
C TRP A 433 -18.14 0.55 -9.60
N GLY A 434 -17.15 0.57 -8.71
CA GLY A 434 -16.35 -0.61 -8.41
C GLY A 434 -17.17 -1.78 -7.90
N CYS A 435 -18.18 -1.55 -7.06
CA CYS A 435 -19.07 -2.60 -6.57
C CYS A 435 -19.91 -3.26 -7.68
N ILE A 436 -20.28 -2.53 -8.73
CA ILE A 436 -21.16 -3.04 -9.81
C ILE A 436 -20.41 -3.63 -11.00
N GLY A 437 -19.07 -3.67 -10.96
CA GLY A 437 -18.24 -4.26 -12.01
C GLY A 437 -17.27 -3.25 -12.64
N GLY A 438 -16.55 -2.51 -11.83
CA GLY A 438 -15.48 -1.59 -12.29
C GLY A 438 -14.50 -2.33 -13.21
N GLY A 439 -14.48 -1.94 -14.48
CA GLY A 439 -13.82 -2.70 -15.54
C GLY A 439 -12.31 -2.73 -15.46
N ASP A 440 -11.71 -3.70 -16.10
CA ASP A 440 -10.28 -4.01 -16.20
C ASP A 440 -9.44 -2.77 -16.58
N LEU A 441 -9.99 -1.94 -17.47
CA LEU A 441 -9.34 -0.70 -17.92
C LEU A 441 -9.03 0.26 -16.76
N VAL A 442 -9.94 0.41 -15.79
CA VAL A 442 -9.72 1.29 -14.64
C VAL A 442 -8.67 0.71 -13.70
N TRP A 443 -8.66 -0.61 -13.56
CA TRP A 443 -7.62 -1.31 -12.80
C TRP A 443 -6.24 -1.02 -13.40
N ASN A 444 -6.08 -1.25 -14.69
CA ASN A 444 -4.79 -1.13 -15.37
C ASN A 444 -4.30 0.32 -15.42
N LEU A 445 -5.18 1.28 -15.73
CA LEU A 445 -4.85 2.71 -15.67
C LEU A 445 -4.43 3.16 -14.27
N SER A 446 -5.06 2.60 -13.24
CA SER A 446 -4.72 2.91 -11.86
C SER A 446 -3.41 2.26 -11.42
N ASP A 447 -3.15 1.03 -11.86
CA ASP A 447 -1.90 0.31 -11.57
C ASP A 447 -0.72 1.02 -12.24
N ILE A 448 -0.88 1.43 -13.52
CA ILE A 448 0.10 2.29 -14.23
C ILE A 448 0.34 3.60 -13.47
N SER A 449 -0.72 4.28 -13.06
CA SER A 449 -0.60 5.57 -12.36
C SER A 449 0.08 5.42 -11.02
N ASN A 450 -0.22 4.35 -10.28
CA ASN A 450 0.43 3.99 -9.03
C ASN A 450 1.93 3.74 -9.23
N ALA A 451 2.30 2.98 -10.26
CA ALA A 451 3.69 2.74 -10.60
C ALA A 451 4.42 4.05 -11.01
N LEU A 452 3.77 4.89 -11.80
CA LEU A 452 4.34 6.16 -12.24
C LEU A 452 4.52 7.18 -11.12
N MET A 453 3.77 7.09 -10.01
CA MET A 453 4.04 7.90 -8.80
C MET A 453 5.43 7.64 -8.23
N ALA A 454 5.93 6.41 -8.33
CA ALA A 454 7.22 6.04 -7.79
C ALA A 454 8.38 6.82 -8.43
N VAL A 455 8.30 7.11 -9.72
CA VAL A 455 9.41 7.74 -10.46
C VAL A 455 9.74 9.14 -9.89
N PRO A 456 8.82 10.12 -9.84
CA PRO A 456 9.13 11.42 -9.24
C PRO A 456 9.46 11.34 -7.74
N ASN A 457 8.84 10.44 -6.99
CA ASN A 457 9.16 10.27 -5.58
C ASN A 457 10.56 9.70 -5.35
N CYS A 458 10.97 8.65 -6.08
CA CYS A 458 12.34 8.12 -6.01
C CYS A 458 13.37 9.17 -6.41
N ILE A 459 13.10 9.96 -7.46
CA ILE A 459 13.95 11.08 -7.86
C ILE A 459 14.07 12.08 -6.70
N ALA A 460 12.98 12.43 -6.02
CA ALA A 460 13.00 13.32 -4.85
C ALA A 460 13.89 12.76 -3.73
N VAL A 461 13.70 11.49 -3.36
CA VAL A 461 14.46 10.82 -2.31
C VAL A 461 15.95 10.75 -2.65
N LEU A 462 16.30 10.37 -3.89
CA LEU A 462 17.70 10.24 -4.32
C LEU A 462 18.41 11.60 -4.38
N VAL A 463 17.79 12.61 -4.99
CA VAL A 463 18.38 13.96 -5.10
C VAL A 463 18.52 14.63 -3.73
N LEU A 464 17.54 14.44 -2.86
CA LEU A 464 17.54 14.99 -1.50
C LEU A 464 18.22 14.06 -0.46
N SER A 465 18.83 12.95 -0.89
CA SER A 465 19.48 11.98 0.00
C SER A 465 20.53 12.59 0.94
N GLY A 466 21.21 13.64 0.47
CA GLY A 466 22.15 14.40 1.31
C GLY A 466 21.48 15.14 2.47
N VAL A 467 20.31 15.71 2.23
CA VAL A 467 19.47 16.37 3.26
C VAL A 467 18.97 15.35 4.27
N ILE A 468 18.48 14.22 3.76
CA ILE A 468 17.98 13.11 4.59
C ILE A 468 19.10 12.59 5.49
N ALA A 469 20.28 12.27 4.92
CA ALA A 469 21.40 11.71 5.67
C ALA A 469 21.93 12.67 6.76
N LYS A 470 22.07 13.96 6.42
CA LYS A 470 22.49 14.98 7.39
C LYS A 470 21.47 15.11 8.53
N GLY A 471 20.17 15.18 8.19
CA GLY A 471 19.13 15.28 9.19
C GLY A 471 18.98 14.01 10.03
N THR A 472 19.13 12.82 9.44
CA THR A 472 19.15 11.56 10.18
C THR A 472 20.29 11.53 11.20
N LYS A 473 21.49 11.95 10.78
CA LYS A 473 22.64 12.05 11.68
C LYS A 473 22.33 13.01 12.82
N TYR A 474 21.90 14.23 12.53
CA TYR A 474 21.63 15.29 13.49
C TYR A 474 20.56 14.91 14.51
N TRP A 475 19.38 14.49 14.03
CA TRP A 475 18.24 14.24 14.91
C TRP A 475 18.33 12.90 15.65
N ILE A 476 18.82 11.84 14.97
CA ILE A 476 18.74 10.45 15.50
C ILE A 476 20.04 10.01 16.12
N TYR A 477 21.16 10.17 15.40
CA TYR A 477 22.44 9.61 15.87
C TYR A 477 23.17 10.55 16.85
N GLU A 478 22.91 11.85 16.80
CA GLU A 478 23.39 12.82 17.80
C GLU A 478 22.44 12.95 19.00
N GLY A 479 21.34 12.21 19.04
CA GLY A 479 20.45 12.11 20.20
C GLY A 479 19.48 13.28 20.40
N ARG A 480 19.20 14.08 19.34
CA ARG A 480 18.37 15.30 19.39
C ARG A 480 16.89 15.07 19.02
N LEU A 481 16.43 13.85 19.13
CA LEU A 481 15.07 13.48 18.67
C LEU A 481 13.93 14.16 19.46
N GLU A 482 14.22 14.60 20.69
CA GLU A 482 13.27 15.33 21.54
C GLU A 482 13.33 16.86 21.37
N GLU A 483 14.30 17.38 20.63
CA GLU A 483 14.39 18.80 20.30
C GLU A 483 13.38 19.20 19.22
N GLU A 484 12.95 20.45 19.23
CA GLU A 484 12.02 21.02 18.26
C GLU A 484 12.76 21.60 17.04
N ASP A 485 12.25 21.35 15.82
CA ASP A 485 12.71 22.06 14.62
C ASP A 485 11.99 23.40 14.54
N THR A 486 12.68 24.46 14.91
CA THR A 486 12.15 25.83 14.91
C THR A 486 12.09 26.48 13.53
N THR A 487 12.40 25.74 12.45
CA THR A 487 12.32 26.26 11.08
C THR A 487 10.85 26.65 10.75
N PRO A 488 10.56 27.90 10.36
CA PRO A 488 9.20 28.33 10.05
C PRO A 488 8.58 27.49 8.92
N ILE A 489 7.32 27.10 9.09
CA ILE A 489 6.56 26.39 8.08
C ILE A 489 5.83 27.43 7.23
N PRO A 490 6.17 27.60 5.92
CA PRO A 490 5.58 28.65 5.10
C PRO A 490 4.12 28.36 4.75
N THR A 491 3.34 29.42 4.54
CA THR A 491 1.94 29.34 4.13
C THR A 491 1.84 29.55 2.61
N VAL A 492 1.19 28.62 1.92
CA VAL A 492 0.97 28.68 0.46
C VAL A 492 -0.19 29.61 0.13
N GLY A 493 -0.08 30.39 -0.96
CA GLY A 493 -1.15 31.26 -1.43
C GLY A 493 -1.23 32.60 -0.70
N THR A 494 -0.22 32.98 0.08
CA THR A 494 -0.08 34.33 0.64
C THR A 494 0.71 35.24 -0.31
N VAL A 495 0.62 36.57 -0.08
CA VAL A 495 1.34 37.57 -0.88
C VAL A 495 2.85 37.34 -0.83
N ASP A 496 3.38 36.84 0.28
CA ASP A 496 4.81 36.56 0.47
C ASP A 496 5.27 35.26 -0.22
N HIS A 497 4.34 34.34 -0.53
CA HIS A 497 4.61 33.06 -1.19
C HIS A 497 3.48 32.68 -2.16
N PRO A 498 3.29 33.48 -3.26
CA PRO A 498 2.14 33.27 -4.16
C PRO A 498 2.19 31.96 -4.96
N ASN A 499 3.36 31.31 -5.07
CA ASN A 499 3.61 30.14 -5.91
C ASN A 499 4.39 29.03 -5.21
N VAL A 500 4.30 28.90 -3.91
CA VAL A 500 4.99 27.81 -3.16
C VAL A 500 4.01 26.79 -2.68
#